data_941e1686ecc7ad5e50a2bdec0c84b876
#
_entry.id   941e1686ecc7ad5e50a2bdec0c84b876
#
_cell.length_a   1.000
_cell.length_b   1.000
_cell.length_c   1.000
_cell.angle_alpha   90.00
_cell.angle_beta   90.00
_cell.angle_gamma   90.00
#
_symmetry.space_group_name_H-M   'P 1'
#
loop_
_entity.id
_entity.type
_entity.pdbx_description
1 polymer ?
#
loop_
_entity_poly.entity_id
_entity_poly.type
_entity_poly.pdbx_seq_one_letter_code
_entity_poly.pdbx_strand_id
1 'polypeptide(L)' 'QFSGHAETQLWLDWTHLPGQMAIEERLSHLARWVLQAHGAGSAYGLRLPGRTVGLGAGAAQRDACLGALALY' A
#
# COMPACT_ATOMS: atom_id res chain seq x y z
N GLN A 1 19.13 17.55 -6.89
CA GLN A 1 18.82 17.32 -6.91
C GLN A 1 18.22 16.72 -7.11
N PHE A 2 17.95 16.69 -7.00
CA PHE A 2 17.58 16.20 -7.05
C PHE A 2 16.78 15.75 -7.53
N SER A 3 16.71 15.50 -7.73
CA SER A 3 16.07 15.24 -8.18
C SER A 3 15.33 14.69 -8.29
N GLY A 4 15.10 14.51 -8.27
CA GLY A 4 14.45 14.15 -8.26
C GLY A 4 13.58 13.33 -8.34
N HIS A 5 13.31 13.24 -8.22
CA HIS A 5 12.62 12.55 -8.39
C HIS A 5 11.56 12.14 -8.32
N ALA A 6 11.81 12.16 -8.30
CA ALA A 6 10.45 12.33 -8.48
C ALA A 6 9.61 11.12 -8.48
N GLU A 7 10.15 10.04 -8.77
CA GLU A 7 9.41 8.89 -8.70
C GLU A 7 9.49 8.32 -7.38
N THR A 8 8.64 8.70 -6.48
CA THR A 8 8.57 8.13 -5.17
C THR A 8 7.84 6.82 -5.29
N GLN A 9 8.54 5.75 -5.08
CA GLN A 9 7.93 4.43 -5.05
C GLN A 9 7.52 4.15 -3.63
N LEU A 10 6.21 4.16 -3.38
CA LEU A 10 5.70 3.85 -2.06
C LEU A 10 5.36 2.36 -1.99
N TRP A 11 6.04 1.65 -1.12
CA TRP A 11 5.72 0.26 -0.85
C TRP A 11 5.07 0.17 0.52
N LEU A 12 3.81 -0.21 0.53
CA LEU A 12 3.05 -0.39 1.75
C LEU A 12 3.27 -1.83 2.19
N ASP A 13 4.14 -2.00 3.18
CA ASP A 13 4.64 -3.32 3.54
C ASP A 13 4.10 -3.73 4.90
N TRP A 14 3.57 -4.94 4.96
CA TRP A 14 3.06 -5.52 6.20
C TRP A 14 4.11 -5.48 7.31
N THR A 15 5.38 -5.70 6.95
CA THR A 15 6.45 -5.76 7.94
C THR A 15 6.84 -4.40 8.49
N HIS A 16 6.35 -3.31 7.89
CA HIS A 16 6.63 -1.97 8.41
C HIS A 16 5.77 -1.62 9.62
N LEU A 17 4.79 -2.47 9.95
CA LEU A 17 3.92 -2.24 11.09
C LEU A 17 4.48 -2.94 12.32
N PRO A 18 4.15 -2.44 13.52
CA PRO A 18 4.64 -3.08 14.75
C PRO A 18 4.20 -4.54 14.85
N GLY A 19 5.08 -5.38 15.38
CA GLY A 19 4.83 -6.81 15.46
C GLY A 19 3.66 -7.17 16.36
N GLN A 20 3.37 -6.37 17.40
CA GLN A 20 2.28 -6.68 18.29
C GLN A 20 0.93 -6.13 17.81
N MET A 21 0.89 -5.46 16.69
CA MET A 21 -0.35 -4.93 16.16
C MET A 21 -1.24 -6.08 15.69
N ALA A 22 -2.53 -6.03 16.03
CA ALA A 22 -3.48 -7.06 15.62
C ALA A 22 -3.65 -7.06 14.10
N ILE A 23 -4.00 -8.21 13.53
CA ILE A 23 -4.16 -8.35 12.09
C ILE A 23 -5.17 -7.36 11.56
N GLU A 24 -6.29 -7.19 12.24
CA GLU A 24 -7.33 -6.27 11.79
C GLU A 24 -6.85 -4.83 11.79
N GLU A 25 -6.04 -4.46 12.76
CA GLU A 25 -5.46 -3.13 12.78
C GLU A 25 -4.47 -2.93 11.64
N ARG A 26 -3.67 -3.95 11.34
CA ARG A 26 -2.75 -3.88 10.22
C ARG A 26 -3.48 -3.67 8.91
N LEU A 27 -4.55 -4.44 8.71
CA LEU A 27 -5.34 -4.31 7.49
C LEU A 27 -5.96 -2.92 7.38
N SER A 28 -6.45 -2.38 8.48
CA SER A 28 -7.02 -1.04 8.50
C SER A 28 -5.99 0.04 8.18
N HIS A 29 -4.80 -0.09 8.76
CA HIS A 29 -3.73 0.86 8.49
C HIS A 29 -3.31 0.84 7.02
N LEU A 30 -3.15 -0.36 6.47
CA LEU A 30 -2.75 -0.49 5.08
C LEU A 30 -3.84 0.04 4.14
N ALA A 31 -5.10 -0.22 4.44
CA ALA A 31 -6.20 0.30 3.64
C ALA A 31 -6.20 1.83 3.65
N ARG A 32 -5.98 2.42 4.82
CA ARG A 32 -5.90 3.88 4.92
C ARG A 32 -4.74 4.43 4.10
N TRP A 33 -3.58 3.78 4.16
CA TRP A 33 -2.42 4.21 3.40
C TRP A 33 -2.68 4.10 1.89
N VAL A 34 -3.36 3.04 1.47
CA VAL A 34 -3.75 2.90 0.07
C VAL A 34 -4.61 4.09 -0.37
N LEU A 35 -5.59 4.45 0.43
CA LEU A 35 -6.47 5.57 0.10
C LEU A 35 -5.71 6.89 0.09
N GLN A 36 -4.79 7.08 1.02
CA GLN A 36 -3.98 8.30 1.06
C GLN A 36 -3.08 8.39 -0.16
N ALA A 37 -2.42 7.31 -0.53
CA ALA A 37 -1.54 7.29 -1.69
C ALA A 37 -2.34 7.53 -2.98
N HIS A 38 -3.52 6.94 -3.07
CA HIS A 38 -4.39 7.13 -4.21
C HIS A 38 -4.81 8.60 -4.31
N GLY A 39 -5.21 9.20 -3.19
CA GLY A 39 -5.63 10.60 -3.18
C GLY A 39 -4.51 11.54 -3.52
N ALA A 40 -3.27 11.17 -3.23
CA ALA A 40 -2.11 11.99 -3.57
C ALA A 40 -1.65 11.79 -5.02
N GLY A 41 -2.24 10.82 -5.72
CA GLY A 41 -1.85 10.54 -7.09
C GLY A 41 -0.52 9.83 -7.22
N SER A 42 -0.04 9.22 -6.13
CA SER A 42 1.25 8.54 -6.12
C SER A 42 1.13 7.13 -6.63
N ALA A 43 2.20 6.61 -7.22
CA ALA A 43 2.30 5.20 -7.51
C ALA A 43 2.67 4.48 -6.23
N TYR A 44 2.08 3.32 -5.99
CA TYR A 44 2.33 2.55 -4.78
C TYR A 44 2.10 1.07 -5.03
N GLY A 45 2.73 0.25 -4.22
CA GLY A 45 2.52 -1.18 -4.24
C GLY A 45 2.20 -1.67 -2.84
N LEU A 46 1.74 -2.90 -2.72
CA LEU A 46 1.33 -3.48 -1.46
C LEU A 46 2.01 -4.82 -1.27
N ARG A 47 2.58 -5.04 -0.09
CA ARG A 47 3.20 -6.31 0.25
C ARG A 47 2.52 -6.91 1.46
N LEU A 48 1.95 -8.09 1.27
CA LEU A 48 1.35 -8.86 2.34
C LEU A 48 2.04 -10.22 2.41
N PRO A 49 1.99 -10.90 3.54
CA PRO A 49 2.52 -12.27 3.60
C PRO A 49 1.82 -13.14 2.57
N GLY A 50 2.58 -13.68 1.65
CA GLY A 50 2.04 -14.56 0.62
C GLY A 50 1.39 -13.87 -0.56
N ARG A 51 1.36 -12.53 -0.59
CA ARG A 51 0.75 -11.82 -1.71
C ARG A 51 1.41 -10.45 -1.88
N THR A 52 1.67 -10.10 -3.11
CA THR A 52 2.24 -8.80 -3.45
C THR A 52 1.45 -8.18 -4.59
N VAL A 53 1.09 -6.91 -4.42
CA VAL A 53 0.50 -6.12 -5.51
C VAL A 53 1.59 -5.20 -6.03
N GLY A 54 1.90 -5.30 -7.32
CA GLY A 54 2.99 -4.51 -7.90
C GLY A 54 2.68 -3.02 -7.92
N LEU A 55 3.70 -2.24 -8.20
CA LEU A 55 3.56 -0.79 -8.26
C LEU A 55 2.58 -0.37 -9.35
N GLY A 56 1.77 0.62 -9.05
CA GLY A 56 0.83 1.17 -9.99
C GLY A 56 0.12 2.36 -9.38
N ALA A 57 -0.77 2.97 -10.16
CA ALA A 57 -1.51 4.14 -9.70
C ALA A 57 -2.92 4.09 -10.29
N GLY A 58 -3.81 4.93 -9.73
CA GLY A 58 -5.17 5.05 -10.22
C GLY A 58 -6.14 4.10 -9.55
N ALA A 59 -7.38 4.13 -10.01
CA ALA A 59 -8.46 3.37 -9.38
C ALA A 59 -8.24 1.87 -9.45
N ALA A 60 -7.68 1.36 -10.54
CA ALA A 60 -7.42 -0.06 -10.66
C ALA A 60 -6.43 -0.54 -9.60
N GLN A 61 -5.39 0.26 -9.35
CA GLN A 61 -4.41 -0.06 -8.32
C GLN A 61 -5.05 -0.02 -6.94
N ARG A 62 -5.85 0.99 -6.67
CA ARG A 62 -6.57 1.08 -5.40
C ARG A 62 -7.44 -0.14 -5.19
N ASP A 63 -8.22 -0.53 -6.20
CA ASP A 63 -9.13 -1.65 -6.08
C ASP A 63 -8.37 -2.96 -5.88
N ALA A 64 -7.24 -3.13 -6.57
CA ALA A 64 -6.44 -4.33 -6.42
C ALA A 64 -5.89 -4.44 -5.00
N CYS A 65 -5.40 -3.33 -4.45
CA CYS A 65 -4.84 -3.33 -3.10
C CYS A 65 -5.93 -3.56 -2.04
N LEU A 66 -7.05 -2.86 -2.16
CA LEU A 66 -8.13 -3.03 -1.19
C LEU A 66 -8.73 -4.42 -1.28
N GLY A 67 -8.82 -4.99 -2.48
CA GLY A 67 -9.28 -6.36 -2.65
C GLY A 67 -8.35 -7.36 -1.99
N ALA A 68 -7.04 -7.17 -2.14
CA ALA A 68 -6.06 -8.03 -1.51
C ALA A 68 -6.18 -7.98 0.02
N LEU A 69 -6.41 -6.78 0.57
CA LEU A 69 -6.58 -6.63 2.01
C LEU A 69 -7.88 -7.28 2.49
N ALA A 70 -8.93 -7.15 1.72
CA ALA A 70 -10.22 -7.73 2.08
C ALA A 70 -10.20 -9.25 2.06
N LEU A 71 -9.38 -9.84 1.20
CA LEU A 71 -9.28 -11.30 1.09
C LEU A 71 -8.24 -11.89 2.02
N TYR A 72 -7.47 -11.08 2.69
CA TYR A 72 -6.45 -11.56 3.60
C TYR A 72 -7.09 -12.05 4.89
#